data_c64c453c6e5a247cc5294488cd13bb48
#
_entry.id   c64c453c6e5a247cc5294488cd13bb48
#
_cell.length_a   1.000
_cell.length_b   1.000
_cell.length_c   1.000
_cell.angle_alpha   90.00
_cell.angle_beta   90.00
_cell.angle_gamma   90.00
#
_symmetry.space_group_name_H-M   'P 1'
#
loop_
_entity.id
_entity.type
_entity.pdbx_description
1 polymer ?
#
loop_
_entity_poly.entity_id
_entity_poly.type
_entity_poly.pdbx_seq_one_letter_code
_entity_poly.pdbx_strand_id
1 'polypeptide(L)'
;MEENALISKGKFWSFRLLTIVAVILILGCKNKAEEVNPNQTEQLPNIIYVLTDDLGYGDINAFNKNGKIRTPNIDALAAEGIKFTDAHTSSAVCTPTRYGILTGRYNWRSPLKQGVLTGVSKALIPNNRTTAASLLKKAGYHTSFIGKWHLGWDWALLQGDSVGGTGWNPTDYKNIDFSKPISNGPKDLGFDYSYGHSGSLDMAPYVYVENGMPTSIPQKNTVDKGKYTWWREGPTADDFEHDDVTPNFFRKSFSYIENQIDSDRPFFLYLALPSPHTPILPTTEWLGKSNLNPYADFVMQIDDYMGKLKTLLKDKGIAQNTIVIFTSDNGCSPQADFKILGEKGHDPSSIYRGHKADIYEGGHRVPFIVSWPKKIKAGSVSHTTICTTDFLATCAAITDIDLNDNEGEDSFSMLPLFDENNQDEYQREITIHSSINGSFAIRKGNYKLVMSAGSGGWSYPKPNDKDIDSLPQIQLFDLSKDPQEENNLYLEKAEVVEELKLLLKTTIDNGRSSKGEKQNNDPNFKDAEWKQLLVFENQNHK
;
A
#
# COMPACT_ATOMS: atom_id res chain seq x y z
N MET A 1 -56.36 42.58 73.26
CA MET A 1 -56.30 41.53 74.26
C MET A 1 -55.07 40.72 73.80
N GLU A 2 -53.95 41.10 74.40
CA GLU A 2 -53.30 40.33 75.50
C GLU A 2 -52.78 38.96 74.93
N GLU A 3 -51.58 38.53 75.11
CA GLU A 3 -50.50 38.86 76.05
C GLU A 3 -49.24 38.13 75.62
N ASN A 4 -48.11 38.73 75.86
CA ASN A 4 -46.90 38.29 76.57
C ASN A 4 -46.04 37.15 75.95
N ALA A 5 -44.88 37.52 75.57
CA ALA A 5 -43.60 37.73 76.23
C ALA A 5 -43.08 36.56 77.05
N LEU A 6 -41.92 36.07 76.69
CA LEU A 6 -40.74 35.96 77.60
C LEU A 6 -39.70 34.97 77.08
N ILE A 7 -38.56 35.48 76.73
CA ILE A 7 -37.19 35.13 77.17
C ILE A 7 -36.73 33.68 77.10
N SER A 8 -35.64 33.40 76.35
CA SER A 8 -34.40 33.01 77.02
C SER A 8 -33.24 32.83 76.07
N LYS A 9 -32.18 33.44 76.47
CA LYS A 9 -30.83 33.33 75.93
C LYS A 9 -30.30 31.86 75.89
N GLY A 10 -29.56 31.56 74.92
CA GLY A 10 -28.60 30.48 75.01
C GLY A 10 -28.57 29.58 73.78
N LYS A 11 -27.70 29.86 72.87
CA LYS A 11 -26.95 28.90 72.00
C LYS A 11 -26.24 29.66 70.86
N PHE A 12 -25.22 30.37 71.22
CA PHE A 12 -24.33 31.02 70.26
C PHE A 12 -22.96 30.39 70.26
N TRP A 13 -22.87 29.04 70.31
CA TRP A 13 -21.55 28.38 70.33
C TRP A 13 -21.44 27.07 69.53
N SER A 14 -22.41 26.66 68.73
CA SER A 14 -22.35 25.48 67.95
C SER A 14 -22.24 25.68 66.43
N PHE A 15 -22.19 26.94 65.96
CA PHE A 15 -22.11 27.17 64.47
C PHE A 15 -20.70 27.50 63.93
N ARG A 16 -19.67 27.62 64.80
CA ARG A 16 -18.29 27.87 64.34
C ARG A 16 -17.41 26.68 64.23
N LEU A 17 -17.83 25.47 64.66
CA LEU A 17 -17.05 24.23 64.49
C LEU A 17 -17.41 23.42 63.25
N LEU A 18 -18.60 23.60 62.66
CA LEU A 18 -19.00 22.90 61.43
C LEU A 18 -18.48 23.54 60.14
N THR A 19 -18.13 24.84 60.18
CA THR A 19 -17.58 25.55 58.99
C THR A 19 -16.10 25.28 58.79
N ILE A 20 -15.35 24.87 59.78
CA ILE A 20 -13.91 24.55 59.68
C ILE A 20 -13.69 23.10 59.15
N VAL A 21 -14.59 22.17 59.42
CA VAL A 21 -14.48 20.78 58.90
C VAL A 21 -14.92 20.68 57.44
N ALA A 22 -15.84 21.55 56.98
CA ALA A 22 -16.26 21.57 55.57
C ALA A 22 -15.20 22.20 54.62
N VAL A 23 -14.33 23.09 55.11
CA VAL A 23 -13.25 23.72 54.32
C VAL A 23 -12.02 22.80 54.20
N ILE A 24 -11.82 21.85 55.12
CA ILE A 24 -10.70 20.89 55.06
C ILE A 24 -11.02 19.71 54.14
N LEU A 25 -12.29 19.41 53.84
CA LEU A 25 -12.70 18.34 52.90
C LEU A 25 -12.76 18.78 51.43
N ILE A 26 -12.66 20.08 51.12
CA ILE A 26 -12.63 20.60 49.74
C ILE A 26 -11.18 20.76 49.21
N LEU A 27 -10.18 20.66 50.05
CA LEU A 27 -8.76 20.76 49.67
C LEU A 27 -8.06 19.41 49.41
N GLY A 28 -8.78 18.29 49.41
CA GLY A 28 -8.23 16.94 49.25
C GLY A 28 -8.31 16.34 47.86
N CYS A 29 -8.97 16.98 46.88
CA CYS A 29 -8.95 16.55 45.48
C CYS A 29 -8.13 17.52 44.63
N LYS A 30 -6.82 17.62 44.87
CA LYS A 30 -5.89 17.97 43.81
C LYS A 30 -5.75 16.73 42.94
N ASN A 31 -6.41 16.75 41.79
CA ASN A 31 -5.97 15.94 40.67
C ASN A 31 -4.45 16.14 40.58
N LYS A 32 -3.67 15.08 40.81
CA LYS A 32 -2.32 15.01 40.27
C LYS A 32 -2.48 15.16 38.75
N ALA A 33 -2.33 16.38 38.24
CA ALA A 33 -1.84 16.53 36.90
C ALA A 33 -0.54 15.71 36.88
N GLU A 34 -0.45 14.68 36.10
CA GLU A 34 0.81 14.02 35.78
C GLU A 34 1.72 15.16 35.31
N GLU A 35 2.78 15.40 36.06
CA GLU A 35 3.87 16.26 35.59
C GLU A 35 4.39 15.58 34.34
N VAL A 36 4.04 16.10 33.17
CA VAL A 36 4.65 15.74 31.89
C VAL A 36 6.13 16.06 32.06
N ASN A 37 6.93 15.03 32.24
CA ASN A 37 8.38 15.13 32.32
C ASN A 37 8.86 15.66 30.95
N PRO A 38 9.38 16.90 30.82
CA PRO A 38 9.73 17.49 29.53
C PRO A 38 10.90 16.79 28.82
N ASN A 39 11.46 15.72 29.42
CA ASN A 39 12.55 14.91 28.87
C ASN A 39 12.14 13.49 28.45
N GLN A 40 10.86 13.15 28.42
CA GLN A 40 10.46 11.94 27.72
C GLN A 40 10.40 12.24 26.21
N THR A 41 11.47 11.92 25.48
CA THR A 41 11.41 11.77 24.02
C THR A 41 10.27 10.81 23.72
N GLU A 42 9.27 11.27 22.96
CA GLU A 42 8.11 10.44 22.61
C GLU A 42 8.61 9.17 21.91
N GLN A 43 8.26 8.01 22.46
CA GLN A 43 8.69 6.73 21.88
C GLN A 43 8.12 6.60 20.46
N LEU A 44 8.99 6.38 19.48
CA LEU A 44 8.60 6.14 18.10
C LEU A 44 7.67 4.92 18.00
N PRO A 45 6.64 4.96 17.13
CA PRO A 45 5.68 3.87 16.97
C PRO A 45 6.30 2.67 16.26
N ASN A 46 5.82 1.46 16.53
CA ASN A 46 5.99 0.35 15.59
C ASN A 46 5.20 0.64 14.31
N ILE A 47 5.67 0.14 13.18
CA ILE A 47 5.01 0.31 11.88
C ILE A 47 4.82 -1.06 11.22
N ILE A 48 3.57 -1.39 10.89
CA ILE A 48 3.21 -2.59 10.14
C ILE A 48 2.52 -2.13 8.86
N TYR A 49 3.13 -2.41 7.71
CA TYR A 49 2.56 -2.12 6.39
C TYR A 49 2.08 -3.43 5.78
N VAL A 50 0.78 -3.67 5.75
CA VAL A 50 0.16 -4.84 5.13
C VAL A 50 -0.27 -4.47 3.72
N LEU A 51 0.39 -5.04 2.72
CA LEU A 51 0.12 -4.85 1.31
C LEU A 51 -0.48 -6.11 0.73
N THR A 52 -1.73 -6.07 0.30
CA THR A 52 -2.37 -7.13 -0.47
C THR A 52 -2.03 -7.01 -1.96
N ASP A 53 -2.29 -8.05 -2.73
CA ASP A 53 -1.99 -8.18 -4.13
C ASP A 53 -3.30 -8.42 -4.92
N ASP A 54 -3.66 -7.49 -5.81
CA ASP A 54 -4.90 -7.56 -6.60
C ASP A 54 -6.21 -7.46 -5.78
N LEU A 55 -6.22 -6.78 -4.65
CA LEU A 55 -7.44 -6.54 -3.87
C LEU A 55 -8.13 -5.27 -4.37
N GLY A 56 -9.38 -5.39 -4.79
CA GLY A 56 -10.16 -4.28 -5.32
C GLY A 56 -10.67 -3.32 -4.23
N TYR A 57 -10.94 -2.07 -4.62
CA TYR A 57 -11.55 -1.07 -3.74
C TYR A 57 -12.91 -1.52 -3.20
N GLY A 58 -13.69 -2.22 -4.04
CA GLY A 58 -15.03 -2.71 -3.73
C GLY A 58 -15.08 -3.98 -2.88
N ASP A 59 -13.94 -4.62 -2.63
CA ASP A 59 -13.88 -5.88 -1.88
C ASP A 59 -14.01 -5.70 -0.37
N ILE A 60 -13.76 -4.49 0.15
CA ILE A 60 -13.81 -4.16 1.58
C ILE A 60 -15.08 -3.38 1.91
N ASN A 61 -15.89 -3.90 2.86
CA ASN A 61 -17.20 -3.31 3.17
C ASN A 61 -17.12 -1.89 3.73
N ALA A 62 -16.05 -1.53 4.40
CA ALA A 62 -15.80 -0.15 4.86
C ALA A 62 -15.76 0.87 3.70
N PHE A 63 -15.43 0.44 2.47
CA PHE A 63 -15.39 1.27 1.26
C PHE A 63 -16.60 1.03 0.33
N ASN A 64 -17.20 -0.15 0.36
CA ASN A 64 -18.33 -0.53 -0.49
C ASN A 64 -19.43 -1.21 0.35
N LYS A 65 -20.40 -0.44 0.80
CA LYS A 65 -21.54 -0.95 1.59
C LYS A 65 -22.39 -1.98 0.85
N ASN A 66 -22.33 -2.00 -0.49
CA ASN A 66 -23.05 -2.96 -1.34
C ASN A 66 -22.23 -4.24 -1.59
N GLY A 67 -20.95 -4.25 -1.20
CA GLY A 67 -20.06 -5.39 -1.32
C GLY A 67 -20.60 -6.64 -0.63
N LYS A 68 -20.33 -7.81 -1.22
CA LYS A 68 -20.85 -9.09 -0.73
C LYS A 68 -19.81 -9.91 0.03
N ILE A 69 -18.54 -9.52 -0.02
CA ILE A 69 -17.46 -10.17 0.73
C ILE A 69 -17.50 -9.62 2.16
N ARG A 70 -17.51 -10.49 3.14
CA ARG A 70 -17.54 -10.09 4.57
C ARG A 70 -16.11 -9.85 5.07
N THR A 71 -15.83 -8.62 5.50
CA THR A 71 -14.51 -8.19 5.98
C THR A 71 -14.56 -7.52 7.37
N PRO A 72 -15.16 -8.19 8.40
CA PRO A 72 -15.44 -7.55 9.68
C PRO A 72 -14.18 -7.07 10.44
N ASN A 73 -13.04 -7.72 10.27
CA ASN A 73 -11.81 -7.37 10.96
C ASN A 73 -11.11 -6.16 10.31
N ILE A 74 -11.09 -6.09 8.97
CA ILE A 74 -10.58 -4.95 8.21
C ILE A 74 -11.52 -3.75 8.39
N ASP A 75 -12.84 -3.98 8.40
CA ASP A 75 -13.84 -2.93 8.70
C ASP A 75 -13.66 -2.38 10.13
N ALA A 76 -13.36 -3.24 11.09
CA ALA A 76 -13.05 -2.80 12.46
C ALA A 76 -11.72 -2.00 12.52
N LEU A 77 -10.70 -2.37 11.73
CA LEU A 77 -9.47 -1.59 11.62
C LEU A 77 -9.77 -0.17 11.06
N ALA A 78 -10.63 -0.06 10.05
CA ALA A 78 -11.08 1.21 9.51
C ALA A 78 -11.88 2.04 10.54
N ALA A 79 -12.71 1.39 11.35
CA ALA A 79 -13.49 2.05 12.40
C ALA A 79 -12.65 2.49 13.60
N GLU A 80 -11.50 1.86 13.84
CA GLU A 80 -10.55 2.20 14.91
C GLU A 80 -9.47 3.21 14.46
N GLY A 81 -9.40 3.52 13.17
CA GLY A 81 -8.41 4.40 12.57
C GLY A 81 -9.02 5.44 11.63
N ILE A 82 -8.28 5.75 10.58
CA ILE A 82 -8.70 6.59 9.45
C ILE A 82 -8.74 5.77 8.17
N LYS A 83 -9.81 5.95 7.36
CA LYS A 83 -9.88 5.45 6.00
C LYS A 83 -9.74 6.59 5.00
N PHE A 84 -8.95 6.36 3.95
CA PHE A 84 -8.78 7.28 2.85
C PHE A 84 -9.64 6.80 1.67
N THR A 85 -10.64 7.58 1.30
CA THR A 85 -11.57 7.21 0.21
C THR A 85 -11.03 7.54 -1.18
N ASP A 86 -9.95 8.29 -1.24
CA ASP A 86 -9.29 8.76 -2.46
C ASP A 86 -7.79 8.42 -2.44
N ALA A 87 -7.49 7.15 -2.20
CA ALA A 87 -6.13 6.62 -2.16
C ALA A 87 -5.78 5.87 -3.44
N HIS A 88 -4.60 6.15 -3.98
CA HIS A 88 -4.16 5.64 -5.26
C HIS A 88 -2.78 5.00 -5.20
N THR A 89 -2.58 4.00 -6.04
CA THR A 89 -1.24 3.49 -6.35
C THR A 89 -0.61 4.30 -7.49
N SER A 90 0.72 4.30 -7.57
CA SER A 90 1.46 4.98 -8.65
C SER A 90 1.31 4.29 -10.01
N SER A 91 0.86 3.04 -10.01
CA SER A 91 0.61 2.25 -11.21
C SER A 91 -0.51 1.26 -10.97
N ALA A 92 -1.13 0.81 -12.05
CA ALA A 92 -2.19 -0.21 -12.02
C ALA A 92 -1.66 -1.65 -11.99
N VAL A 93 -0.38 -1.88 -11.66
CA VAL A 93 0.25 -3.21 -11.55
C VAL A 93 1.34 -3.25 -10.46
N CYS A 94 1.63 -4.48 -10.00
CA CYS A 94 2.38 -4.80 -8.78
C CYS A 94 3.80 -4.20 -8.70
N THR A 95 4.75 -4.59 -9.58
CA THR A 95 6.16 -4.15 -9.48
C THR A 95 6.31 -2.64 -9.42
N PRO A 96 5.68 -1.87 -10.34
CA PRO A 96 5.73 -0.40 -10.31
C PRO A 96 5.24 0.20 -9.00
N THR A 97 4.13 -0.28 -8.47
CA THR A 97 3.56 0.22 -7.21
C THR A 97 4.48 -0.10 -6.02
N ARG A 98 4.98 -1.35 -5.93
CA ARG A 98 5.90 -1.78 -4.85
C ARG A 98 7.19 -0.97 -4.86
N TYR A 99 7.71 -0.62 -6.05
CA TYR A 99 8.82 0.32 -6.21
C TYR A 99 8.47 1.69 -5.59
N GLY A 100 7.30 2.24 -5.96
CA GLY A 100 6.83 3.54 -5.47
C GLY A 100 6.67 3.58 -3.94
N ILE A 101 6.09 2.54 -3.34
CA ILE A 101 5.92 2.43 -1.87
C ILE A 101 7.27 2.52 -1.15
N LEU A 102 8.26 1.74 -1.59
CA LEU A 102 9.53 1.67 -0.88
C LEU A 102 10.44 2.87 -1.13
N THR A 103 10.38 3.48 -2.33
CA THR A 103 11.33 4.54 -2.73
C THR A 103 10.75 5.95 -2.70
N GLY A 104 9.42 6.11 -2.55
CA GLY A 104 8.76 7.40 -2.67
C GLY A 104 8.91 8.03 -4.07
N ARG A 105 9.15 7.23 -5.11
CA ARG A 105 9.47 7.66 -6.45
C ARG A 105 8.60 6.91 -7.47
N TYR A 106 8.06 7.57 -8.47
CA TYR A 106 7.30 6.89 -9.51
C TYR A 106 8.17 5.88 -10.27
N ASN A 107 7.62 4.72 -10.59
CA ASN A 107 8.32 3.62 -11.26
C ASN A 107 8.89 4.00 -12.63
N TRP A 108 8.19 4.83 -13.40
CA TRP A 108 8.62 5.25 -14.72
C TRP A 108 9.86 6.18 -14.69
N ARG A 109 10.27 6.67 -13.52
CA ARG A 109 11.57 7.31 -13.33
C ARG A 109 12.72 6.30 -13.25
N SER A 110 12.42 5.03 -12.90
CA SER A 110 13.36 3.90 -12.93
C SER A 110 13.53 3.35 -14.35
N PRO A 111 14.42 2.38 -14.60
CA PRO A 111 14.50 1.71 -15.89
C PRO A 111 13.22 0.98 -16.34
N LEU A 112 12.29 0.67 -15.40
CA LEU A 112 11.03 -0.02 -15.69
C LEU A 112 9.95 0.98 -16.12
N LYS A 113 9.85 1.27 -17.41
CA LYS A 113 8.88 2.22 -17.98
C LYS A 113 7.48 1.61 -18.16
N GLN A 114 7.37 0.29 -18.24
CA GLN A 114 6.12 -0.45 -18.43
C GLN A 114 6.24 -1.90 -17.95
N GLY A 115 5.11 -2.57 -17.74
CA GLY A 115 5.04 -3.97 -17.36
C GLY A 115 5.46 -4.25 -15.92
N VAL A 116 5.81 -5.50 -15.66
CA VAL A 116 6.25 -6.02 -14.36
C VAL A 116 7.51 -6.87 -14.53
N LEU A 117 8.23 -7.10 -13.45
CA LEU A 117 9.37 -8.01 -13.41
C LEU A 117 8.89 -9.47 -13.34
N THR A 118 9.80 -10.40 -13.64
CA THR A 118 9.61 -11.85 -13.47
C THR A 118 10.32 -12.35 -12.22
N GLY A 119 10.13 -13.62 -11.88
CA GLY A 119 10.82 -14.25 -10.74
C GLY A 119 12.36 -14.34 -10.87
N VAL A 120 12.91 -14.06 -12.07
CA VAL A 120 14.36 -14.08 -12.34
C VAL A 120 14.92 -12.73 -12.79
N SER A 121 14.13 -11.69 -12.75
CA SER A 121 14.58 -10.35 -13.10
C SER A 121 15.62 -9.84 -12.11
N LYS A 122 16.62 -9.11 -12.64
CA LYS A 122 17.62 -8.41 -11.81
C LYS A 122 16.96 -7.35 -10.94
N ALA A 123 17.67 -6.95 -9.88
CA ALA A 123 17.24 -5.91 -8.96
C ALA A 123 16.88 -4.60 -9.69
N LEU A 124 15.70 -4.06 -9.40
CA LEU A 124 15.22 -2.79 -9.95
C LEU A 124 15.71 -1.60 -9.12
N ILE A 125 15.81 -1.76 -7.81
CA ILE A 125 16.23 -0.71 -6.88
C ILE A 125 17.75 -0.81 -6.69
N PRO A 126 18.54 0.21 -7.08
CA PRO A 126 19.97 0.20 -6.82
C PRO A 126 20.25 0.39 -5.32
N ASN A 127 21.33 -0.23 -4.81
CA ASN A 127 21.66 -0.27 -3.38
C ASN A 127 21.91 1.11 -2.75
N ASN A 128 22.21 2.12 -3.55
CA ASN A 128 22.39 3.50 -3.08
C ASN A 128 21.09 4.32 -3.07
N ARG A 129 19.95 3.73 -3.44
CA ARG A 129 18.63 4.37 -3.38
C ARG A 129 18.06 4.23 -1.97
N THR A 130 17.72 5.35 -1.35
CA THR A 130 17.01 5.35 -0.07
C THR A 130 15.64 4.70 -0.23
N THR A 131 15.34 3.79 0.68
CA THR A 131 14.04 3.12 0.83
C THR A 131 13.44 3.43 2.19
N ALA A 132 12.15 3.21 2.35
CA ALA A 132 11.49 3.33 3.65
C ALA A 132 12.18 2.45 4.72
N ALA A 133 12.68 1.26 4.34
CA ALA A 133 13.40 0.39 5.25
C ALA A 133 14.77 0.97 5.66
N SER A 134 15.56 1.46 4.70
CA SER A 134 16.87 2.04 5.02
C SER A 134 16.76 3.33 5.83
N LEU A 135 15.74 4.15 5.59
CA LEU A 135 15.43 5.35 6.37
C LEU A 135 15.03 4.97 7.80
N LEU A 136 14.08 4.05 7.98
CA LEU A 136 13.64 3.60 9.31
C LEU A 136 14.77 2.90 10.08
N LYS A 137 15.62 2.13 9.39
CA LYS A 137 16.83 1.55 9.99
C LYS A 137 17.78 2.62 10.53
N LYS A 138 17.99 3.70 9.76
CA LYS A 138 18.78 4.88 10.19
C LYS A 138 18.16 5.55 11.43
N ALA A 139 16.81 5.55 11.54
CA ALA A 139 16.08 6.03 12.70
C ALA A 139 16.12 5.08 13.91
N GLY A 140 16.77 3.93 13.81
CA GLY A 140 16.93 2.97 14.89
C GLY A 140 15.91 1.83 14.92
N TYR A 141 15.06 1.69 13.91
CA TYR A 141 14.11 0.57 13.83
C TYR A 141 14.79 -0.77 13.58
N HIS A 142 14.19 -1.85 14.08
CA HIS A 142 14.38 -3.18 13.53
C HIS A 142 13.47 -3.32 12.29
N THR A 143 14.05 -3.60 11.14
CA THR A 143 13.32 -3.59 9.87
C THR A 143 13.16 -4.98 9.29
N SER A 144 11.94 -5.33 8.85
CA SER A 144 11.67 -6.65 8.26
C SER A 144 10.81 -6.58 7.01
N PHE A 145 11.10 -7.46 6.06
CA PHE A 145 10.30 -7.80 4.91
C PHE A 145 9.84 -9.25 5.00
N ILE A 146 8.54 -9.49 4.87
CA ILE A 146 7.96 -10.84 4.76
C ILE A 146 6.96 -10.84 3.62
N GLY A 147 7.17 -11.72 2.61
CA GLY A 147 6.18 -11.89 1.55
C GLY A 147 6.70 -11.93 0.11
N LYS A 148 5.88 -11.40 -0.80
CA LYS A 148 6.16 -11.22 -2.22
C LYS A 148 7.04 -9.99 -2.42
N TRP A 149 8.25 -10.18 -2.95
CA TRP A 149 9.17 -9.08 -3.24
C TRP A 149 8.81 -8.34 -4.53
N HIS A 150 8.88 -9.01 -5.63
CA HIS A 150 8.53 -8.56 -6.99
C HIS A 150 9.23 -7.27 -7.45
N LEU A 151 10.42 -7.01 -6.91
CA LEU A 151 11.29 -5.88 -7.27
C LEU A 151 12.63 -6.35 -7.86
N GLY A 152 12.72 -7.65 -8.16
CA GLY A 152 13.95 -8.28 -8.62
C GLY A 152 15.00 -8.39 -7.52
N TRP A 153 15.89 -9.32 -7.70
CA TRP A 153 17.15 -9.49 -7.02
C TRP A 153 18.11 -10.28 -7.93
N ASP A 154 19.38 -10.29 -7.63
CA ASP A 154 20.33 -11.01 -8.47
C ASP A 154 20.55 -12.41 -7.89
N TRP A 155 20.04 -13.42 -8.62
CA TRP A 155 20.32 -14.80 -8.32
C TRP A 155 21.79 -15.13 -8.56
N ALA A 156 22.40 -15.95 -7.70
CA ALA A 156 23.68 -16.56 -7.98
C ALA A 156 23.56 -17.49 -9.20
N LEU A 157 24.54 -17.45 -10.09
CA LEU A 157 24.53 -18.21 -11.33
C LEU A 157 25.60 -19.29 -11.34
N LEU A 158 25.30 -20.40 -12.01
CA LEU A 158 26.26 -21.48 -12.25
C LEU A 158 27.36 -21.03 -13.21
N GLN A 159 27.01 -20.19 -14.20
CA GLN A 159 27.95 -19.64 -15.17
C GLN A 159 27.45 -18.32 -15.78
N GLY A 160 28.39 -17.47 -16.22
CA GLY A 160 28.06 -16.20 -16.89
C GLY A 160 27.44 -15.16 -15.93
N ASP A 161 26.77 -14.17 -16.52
CA ASP A 161 26.22 -13.00 -15.83
C ASP A 161 24.71 -12.81 -16.03
N SER A 162 24.06 -13.76 -16.68
CA SER A 162 22.64 -13.74 -17.00
C SER A 162 21.98 -15.08 -16.73
N VAL A 163 20.76 -15.05 -16.21
CA VAL A 163 19.91 -16.25 -16.08
C VAL A 163 19.66 -16.88 -17.45
N GLY A 164 19.56 -16.06 -18.51
CA GLY A 164 19.13 -16.45 -19.84
C GLY A 164 17.61 -16.49 -19.98
N GLY A 165 17.12 -16.58 -21.22
CA GLY A 165 15.68 -16.63 -21.51
C GLY A 165 14.93 -15.35 -21.16
N THR A 166 13.62 -15.48 -20.92
CA THR A 166 12.71 -14.37 -20.65
C THR A 166 12.18 -14.33 -19.21
N GLY A 167 12.46 -15.37 -18.43
CA GLY A 167 11.86 -15.60 -17.11
C GLY A 167 10.42 -16.15 -17.15
N TRP A 168 9.92 -16.47 -18.34
CA TRP A 168 8.57 -17.03 -18.55
C TRP A 168 8.58 -18.50 -19.02
N ASN A 169 9.77 -19.06 -19.26
CA ASN A 169 9.96 -20.41 -19.75
C ASN A 169 10.60 -21.28 -18.67
N PRO A 170 10.17 -22.54 -18.43
CA PRO A 170 10.77 -23.46 -17.47
C PRO A 170 12.29 -23.68 -17.63
N THR A 171 12.82 -23.50 -18.85
CA THR A 171 14.25 -23.64 -19.15
C THR A 171 15.10 -22.45 -18.69
N ASP A 172 14.49 -21.31 -18.42
CA ASP A 172 15.19 -20.06 -18.03
C ASP A 172 15.84 -20.16 -16.65
N TYR A 173 15.44 -21.14 -15.82
CA TYR A 173 15.88 -21.29 -14.42
C TYR A 173 17.11 -22.18 -14.25
N LYS A 174 17.58 -22.86 -15.30
CA LYS A 174 18.65 -23.89 -15.23
C LYS A 174 20.02 -23.34 -14.85
N ASN A 175 20.24 -22.04 -15.05
CA ASN A 175 21.51 -21.40 -14.73
C ASN A 175 21.57 -20.84 -13.31
N ILE A 176 20.52 -20.98 -12.49
CA ILE A 176 20.50 -20.49 -11.12
C ILE A 176 21.17 -21.49 -10.19
N ASP A 177 22.11 -21.01 -9.36
CA ASP A 177 22.71 -21.77 -8.26
C ASP A 177 21.97 -21.50 -6.95
N PHE A 178 20.93 -22.29 -6.69
CA PHE A 178 20.11 -22.19 -5.47
C PHE A 178 20.86 -22.56 -4.18
N SER A 179 22.11 -23.03 -4.26
CA SER A 179 22.96 -23.29 -3.08
C SER A 179 23.70 -22.06 -2.58
N LYS A 180 23.59 -20.93 -3.27
CA LYS A 180 24.29 -19.67 -3.00
C LYS A 180 23.33 -18.55 -2.64
N PRO A 181 23.80 -17.53 -1.89
CA PRO A 181 22.96 -16.38 -1.60
C PRO A 181 22.66 -15.56 -2.86
N ILE A 182 21.49 -14.90 -2.83
CA ILE A 182 21.18 -13.79 -3.74
C ILE A 182 21.96 -12.54 -3.35
N SER A 183 22.05 -11.57 -4.25
CA SER A 183 22.54 -10.22 -3.98
C SER A 183 21.56 -9.16 -4.48
N ASN A 184 21.76 -7.91 -4.07
CA ASN A 184 20.90 -6.78 -4.40
C ASN A 184 19.41 -7.04 -4.04
N GLY A 185 19.19 -7.74 -2.93
CA GLY A 185 17.87 -8.09 -2.42
C GLY A 185 17.40 -7.19 -1.26
N PRO A 186 16.34 -7.58 -0.55
CA PRO A 186 15.78 -6.78 0.54
C PRO A 186 16.80 -6.39 1.62
N LYS A 187 17.74 -7.28 1.94
CA LYS A 187 18.77 -7.04 2.95
C LYS A 187 19.71 -5.89 2.57
N ASP A 188 20.03 -5.76 1.28
CA ASP A 188 20.89 -4.70 0.76
C ASP A 188 20.17 -3.34 0.70
N LEU A 189 18.82 -3.35 0.81
CA LEU A 189 17.95 -2.19 0.77
C LEU A 189 17.43 -1.74 2.15
N GLY A 190 18.06 -2.24 3.22
CA GLY A 190 17.82 -1.75 4.58
C GLY A 190 16.96 -2.65 5.47
N PHE A 191 16.56 -3.84 5.02
CA PHE A 191 15.87 -4.81 5.88
C PHE A 191 16.85 -5.65 6.69
N ASP A 192 16.72 -5.65 8.02
CA ASP A 192 17.53 -6.48 8.93
C ASP A 192 17.14 -7.96 8.81
N TYR A 193 15.85 -8.24 8.66
CA TYR A 193 15.30 -9.56 8.41
C TYR A 193 14.51 -9.58 7.11
N SER A 194 14.67 -10.64 6.32
CA SER A 194 13.89 -10.82 5.09
C SER A 194 13.49 -12.28 4.90
N TYR A 195 12.23 -12.52 4.55
CA TYR A 195 11.70 -13.84 4.21
C TYR A 195 10.62 -13.70 3.13
N GLY A 196 10.81 -14.36 1.98
CA GLY A 196 9.82 -14.25 0.91
C GLY A 196 10.25 -14.92 -0.38
N HIS A 197 9.53 -14.62 -1.46
CA HIS A 197 9.82 -15.13 -2.80
C HIS A 197 9.98 -14.00 -3.83
N SER A 198 10.64 -14.30 -4.95
CA SER A 198 11.14 -13.30 -5.90
C SER A 198 10.06 -12.58 -6.69
N GLY A 199 9.13 -13.32 -7.28
CA GLY A 199 8.13 -12.81 -8.21
C GLY A 199 6.71 -12.82 -7.64
N SER A 200 5.71 -12.87 -8.51
CA SER A 200 4.34 -13.19 -8.13
C SER A 200 4.19 -14.69 -7.89
N LEU A 201 3.15 -15.12 -7.17
CA LEU A 201 2.97 -16.53 -6.79
C LEU A 201 2.73 -17.46 -7.98
N ASP A 202 2.39 -16.90 -9.15
CA ASP A 202 2.28 -17.62 -10.43
C ASP A 202 3.58 -17.67 -11.24
N MET A 203 4.68 -17.09 -10.71
CA MET A 203 5.97 -16.93 -11.41
C MET A 203 7.07 -17.72 -10.69
N ALA A 204 7.64 -18.70 -11.38
CA ALA A 204 8.81 -19.43 -10.86
C ALA A 204 10.07 -18.51 -10.79
N PRO A 205 11.08 -18.89 -9.97
CA PRO A 205 11.19 -20.11 -9.17
C PRO A 205 10.38 -20.02 -7.88
N TYR A 206 9.76 -21.12 -7.48
CA TYR A 206 8.96 -21.26 -6.26
C TYR A 206 9.87 -21.68 -5.10
N VAL A 207 10.58 -20.71 -4.55
CA VAL A 207 11.61 -20.88 -3.51
C VAL A 207 11.49 -19.74 -2.53
N TYR A 208 11.45 -20.04 -1.24
CA TYR A 208 11.64 -19.02 -0.23
C TYR A 208 13.11 -18.63 -0.12
N VAL A 209 13.34 -17.36 0.12
CA VAL A 209 14.67 -16.80 0.42
C VAL A 209 14.59 -16.14 1.79
N GLU A 210 15.39 -16.63 2.73
CA GLU A 210 15.49 -16.08 4.08
C GLU A 210 16.87 -15.42 4.29
N ASN A 211 16.89 -14.14 4.61
CA ASN A 211 18.11 -13.34 4.81
C ASN A 211 19.12 -13.44 3.65
N GLY A 212 18.59 -13.57 2.43
CA GLY A 212 19.40 -13.68 1.21
C GLY A 212 19.73 -15.11 0.80
N MET A 213 19.48 -16.12 1.62
CA MET A 213 19.73 -17.53 1.27
C MET A 213 18.44 -18.24 0.88
N PRO A 214 18.40 -18.98 -0.24
CA PRO A 214 17.31 -19.93 -0.51
C PRO A 214 17.17 -20.92 0.64
N THR A 215 15.94 -21.14 1.12
CA THR A 215 15.68 -22.04 2.25
C THR A 215 15.85 -23.51 1.89
N SER A 216 15.63 -23.84 0.63
CA SER A 216 15.79 -25.20 0.10
C SER A 216 16.15 -25.15 -1.39
N ILE A 217 16.90 -26.14 -1.87
CA ILE A 217 17.24 -26.30 -3.28
C ILE A 217 16.06 -26.99 -3.98
N PRO A 218 15.49 -26.41 -5.06
CA PRO A 218 14.39 -27.03 -5.79
C PRO A 218 14.76 -28.43 -6.30
N GLN A 219 13.92 -29.42 -5.99
CA GLN A 219 14.09 -30.81 -6.44
C GLN A 219 13.01 -31.24 -7.43
N LYS A 220 11.94 -30.45 -7.59
CA LYS A 220 10.80 -30.76 -8.45
C LYS A 220 10.44 -29.55 -9.33
N ASN A 221 9.74 -29.80 -10.43
CA ASN A 221 9.01 -28.79 -11.18
C ASN A 221 7.53 -28.96 -10.93
N THR A 222 6.83 -27.87 -10.65
CA THR A 222 5.37 -27.88 -10.50
C THR A 222 4.71 -26.95 -11.49
N VAL A 223 3.46 -27.23 -11.81
CA VAL A 223 2.57 -26.43 -12.67
C VAL A 223 1.13 -26.72 -12.26
N ASP A 224 0.29 -25.71 -12.33
CA ASP A 224 -1.16 -25.89 -12.28
C ASP A 224 -1.82 -25.14 -13.45
N LYS A 225 -2.92 -25.68 -13.98
CA LYS A 225 -3.67 -25.12 -15.11
C LYS A 225 -5.15 -24.92 -14.78
N GLY A 226 -5.50 -25.01 -13.49
CA GLY A 226 -6.86 -24.79 -13.00
C GLY A 226 -7.30 -23.34 -13.19
N LYS A 227 -8.61 -23.12 -13.25
CA LYS A 227 -9.17 -21.78 -13.50
C LYS A 227 -8.71 -20.74 -12.48
N TYR A 228 -8.67 -21.11 -11.21
CA TYR A 228 -8.27 -20.23 -10.10
C TYR A 228 -6.88 -20.53 -9.58
N THR A 229 -6.45 -21.81 -9.70
CA THR A 229 -5.23 -22.33 -9.08
C THR A 229 -4.01 -22.28 -10.00
N TRP A 230 -4.12 -21.60 -11.13
CA TRP A 230 -3.13 -21.59 -12.19
C TRP A 230 -1.79 -20.94 -11.77
N TRP A 231 -0.68 -21.66 -12.07
CA TRP A 231 0.67 -21.10 -12.08
C TRP A 231 1.54 -21.73 -13.16
N ARG A 232 2.61 -21.01 -13.54
CA ARG A 232 3.54 -21.44 -14.59
C ARG A 232 4.41 -22.59 -14.11
N GLU A 233 4.78 -23.48 -15.04
CA GLU A 233 5.74 -24.54 -14.76
C GLU A 233 7.10 -23.94 -14.34
N GLY A 234 7.70 -24.50 -13.27
CA GLY A 234 9.02 -24.10 -12.83
C GLY A 234 9.55 -24.83 -11.60
N PRO A 235 10.84 -24.58 -11.28
CA PRO A 235 11.49 -25.22 -10.15
C PRO A 235 10.81 -24.83 -8.84
N THR A 236 10.55 -25.85 -8.02
CA THR A 236 9.81 -25.73 -6.75
C THR A 236 10.59 -26.42 -5.64
N ALA A 237 10.85 -25.68 -4.58
CA ALA A 237 11.49 -26.20 -3.38
C ALA A 237 10.53 -27.09 -2.55
N ASP A 238 11.08 -28.01 -1.76
CA ASP A 238 10.26 -28.97 -1.01
C ASP A 238 9.47 -28.32 0.13
N ASP A 239 9.93 -27.20 0.63
CA ASP A 239 9.26 -26.38 1.67
C ASP A 239 8.29 -25.34 1.10
N PHE A 240 8.09 -25.31 -0.24
CA PHE A 240 7.20 -24.35 -0.91
C PHE A 240 5.91 -25.03 -1.36
N GLU A 241 4.85 -24.84 -0.60
CA GLU A 241 3.49 -25.29 -0.92
C GLU A 241 2.62 -24.07 -1.22
N HIS A 242 2.08 -23.94 -2.44
CA HIS A 242 1.39 -22.73 -2.92
C HIS A 242 0.21 -22.31 -2.06
N ASP A 243 -0.58 -23.26 -1.54
CA ASP A 243 -1.74 -23.00 -0.67
C ASP A 243 -1.35 -22.63 0.77
N ASP A 244 -0.12 -22.93 1.21
CA ASP A 244 0.40 -22.55 2.51
C ASP A 244 1.17 -21.21 2.49
N VAL A 245 1.42 -20.60 1.34
CA VAL A 245 2.26 -19.38 1.26
C VAL A 245 1.68 -18.23 2.08
N THR A 246 0.40 -17.92 1.92
CA THR A 246 -0.25 -16.84 2.70
C THR A 246 -0.30 -17.16 4.19
N PRO A 247 -0.75 -18.35 4.64
CA PRO A 247 -0.63 -18.76 6.05
C PRO A 247 0.79 -18.69 6.60
N ASN A 248 1.78 -19.13 5.84
CA ASN A 248 3.19 -19.12 6.23
C ASN A 248 3.71 -17.70 6.48
N PHE A 249 3.39 -16.74 5.61
CA PHE A 249 3.80 -15.36 5.81
C PHE A 249 3.18 -14.73 7.05
N PHE A 250 1.94 -15.04 7.38
CA PHE A 250 1.34 -14.60 8.65
C PHE A 250 2.00 -15.26 9.86
N ARG A 251 2.28 -16.57 9.83
CA ARG A 251 3.03 -17.25 10.92
C ARG A 251 4.40 -16.63 11.15
N LYS A 252 5.17 -16.38 10.07
CA LYS A 252 6.48 -15.72 10.13
C LYS A 252 6.35 -14.29 10.68
N SER A 253 5.32 -13.55 10.28
CA SER A 253 5.06 -12.18 10.76
C SER A 253 4.71 -12.14 12.24
N PHE A 254 3.86 -13.04 12.71
CA PHE A 254 3.50 -13.12 14.12
C PHE A 254 4.72 -13.49 14.97
N SER A 255 5.49 -14.49 14.55
CA SER A 255 6.74 -14.85 15.22
C SER A 255 7.75 -13.70 15.23
N TYR A 256 7.88 -12.95 14.13
CA TYR A 256 8.73 -11.77 14.09
C TYR A 256 8.29 -10.72 15.11
N ILE A 257 6.99 -10.37 15.13
CA ILE A 257 6.44 -9.41 16.10
C ILE A 257 6.71 -9.87 17.53
N GLU A 258 6.45 -11.14 17.86
CA GLU A 258 6.70 -11.68 19.20
C GLU A 258 8.16 -11.56 19.62
N ASN A 259 9.10 -11.76 18.71
CA ASN A 259 10.54 -11.62 18.98
C ASN A 259 11.00 -10.15 19.16
N GLN A 260 10.16 -9.15 18.81
CA GLN A 260 10.48 -7.74 19.00
C GLN A 260 9.90 -7.14 20.29
N ILE A 261 9.03 -7.87 21.02
CA ILE A 261 8.29 -7.30 22.17
C ILE A 261 9.23 -6.80 23.28
N ASP A 262 10.29 -7.53 23.55
CA ASP A 262 11.26 -7.20 24.60
C ASP A 262 12.38 -6.27 24.14
N SER A 263 12.28 -5.75 22.90
CA SER A 263 13.26 -4.80 22.34
C SER A 263 12.94 -3.36 22.78
N ASP A 264 13.95 -2.62 23.16
CA ASP A 264 13.85 -1.17 23.41
C ASP A 264 13.70 -0.35 22.11
N ARG A 265 13.84 -1.00 20.94
CA ARG A 265 13.75 -0.38 19.62
C ARG A 265 12.40 -0.66 18.97
N PRO A 266 11.79 0.32 18.29
CA PRO A 266 10.60 0.06 17.47
C PRO A 266 10.94 -0.84 16.29
N PHE A 267 9.92 -1.50 15.74
CA PHE A 267 10.08 -2.31 14.53
C PHE A 267 9.26 -1.79 13.34
N PHE A 268 9.74 -2.06 12.15
CA PHE A 268 9.03 -1.93 10.88
C PHE A 268 8.86 -3.29 10.24
N LEU A 269 7.60 -3.69 10.00
CA LEU A 269 7.26 -4.91 9.26
C LEU A 269 6.58 -4.52 7.94
N TYR A 270 7.22 -4.81 6.81
CA TYR A 270 6.62 -4.77 5.48
C TYR A 270 6.10 -6.17 5.14
N LEU A 271 4.81 -6.41 5.41
CA LEU A 271 4.10 -7.66 5.12
C LEU A 271 3.44 -7.53 3.75
N ALA A 272 4.14 -8.02 2.72
CA ALA A 272 3.71 -7.95 1.33
C ALA A 272 3.10 -9.29 0.90
N LEU A 273 1.78 -9.41 1.02
CA LEU A 273 1.07 -10.64 0.69
C LEU A 273 1.07 -10.89 -0.83
N PRO A 274 1.12 -12.16 -1.28
CA PRO A 274 0.89 -12.53 -2.67
C PRO A 274 -0.60 -12.75 -2.97
N SER A 275 -1.49 -12.52 -2.01
CA SER A 275 -2.93 -12.81 -2.03
C SER A 275 -3.76 -11.52 -2.01
N PRO A 276 -4.95 -11.55 -2.60
CA PRO A 276 -5.66 -12.64 -3.26
C PRO A 276 -5.33 -12.87 -4.75
N HIS A 277 -4.15 -12.45 -5.24
CA HIS A 277 -3.67 -12.68 -6.61
C HIS A 277 -3.65 -14.18 -6.99
N THR A 278 -3.64 -14.47 -8.28
CA THR A 278 -3.45 -15.81 -8.85
C THR A 278 -2.06 -16.39 -8.51
N PRO A 279 -1.97 -17.68 -8.14
CA PRO A 279 -3.06 -18.65 -7.94
C PRO A 279 -3.92 -18.28 -6.73
N ILE A 280 -5.24 -18.34 -6.93
CA ILE A 280 -6.23 -18.01 -5.90
C ILE A 280 -6.46 -19.27 -5.07
N LEU A 281 -5.76 -19.36 -3.96
CA LEU A 281 -5.64 -20.56 -3.13
C LEU A 281 -6.03 -20.27 -1.66
N PRO A 282 -7.31 -19.99 -1.39
CA PRO A 282 -7.76 -20.04 0.00
C PRO A 282 -7.56 -21.45 0.55
N THR A 283 -7.18 -21.58 1.81
CA THR A 283 -7.06 -22.91 2.43
C THR A 283 -8.39 -23.65 2.40
N THR A 284 -8.36 -24.97 2.49
CA THR A 284 -9.56 -25.83 2.47
C THR A 284 -10.61 -25.39 3.50
N GLU A 285 -10.17 -24.85 4.64
CA GLU A 285 -11.07 -24.30 5.66
C GLU A 285 -11.93 -23.15 5.13
N TRP A 286 -11.40 -22.33 4.21
CA TRP A 286 -12.07 -21.14 3.71
C TRP A 286 -12.89 -21.38 2.44
N LEU A 287 -12.62 -22.45 1.69
CA LEU A 287 -13.32 -22.75 0.44
C LEU A 287 -14.85 -22.82 0.66
N GLY A 288 -15.59 -22.02 -0.12
CA GLY A 288 -17.05 -21.94 -0.09
C GLY A 288 -17.65 -21.05 1.00
N LYS A 289 -16.84 -20.45 1.90
CA LYS A 289 -17.35 -19.63 3.02
C LYS A 289 -18.02 -18.33 2.58
N SER A 290 -17.61 -17.74 1.47
CA SER A 290 -18.21 -16.50 0.95
C SER A 290 -19.58 -16.74 0.28
N ASN A 291 -19.85 -17.95 -0.19
CA ASN A 291 -20.94 -18.28 -1.14
C ASN A 291 -20.83 -17.52 -2.48
N LEU A 292 -19.65 -16.92 -2.77
CA LEU A 292 -19.37 -16.23 -4.03
C LEU A 292 -18.48 -17.11 -4.91
N ASN A 293 -17.16 -17.06 -4.69
CA ASN A 293 -16.19 -17.85 -5.42
C ASN A 293 -14.88 -17.93 -4.60
N PRO A 294 -13.85 -18.70 -5.05
CA PRO A 294 -12.58 -18.83 -4.33
C PRO A 294 -11.84 -17.52 -4.05
N TYR A 295 -11.97 -16.51 -4.93
CA TYR A 295 -11.38 -15.20 -4.70
C TYR A 295 -11.96 -14.53 -3.43
N ALA A 296 -13.27 -14.50 -3.35
CA ALA A 296 -13.95 -13.93 -2.19
C ALA A 296 -13.66 -14.71 -0.89
N ASP A 297 -13.52 -16.04 -0.98
CA ASP A 297 -13.09 -16.88 0.15
C ASP A 297 -11.68 -16.50 0.61
N PHE A 298 -10.76 -16.21 -0.34
CA PHE A 298 -9.40 -15.80 -0.05
C PHE A 298 -9.33 -14.42 0.61
N VAL A 299 -10.16 -13.47 0.16
CA VAL A 299 -10.30 -12.16 0.84
C VAL A 299 -10.78 -12.33 2.28
N MET A 300 -11.78 -13.22 2.52
CA MET A 300 -12.25 -13.51 3.88
C MET A 300 -11.18 -14.16 4.76
N GLN A 301 -10.32 -15.00 4.19
CA GLN A 301 -9.17 -15.58 4.90
C GLN A 301 -8.15 -14.50 5.30
N ILE A 302 -7.86 -13.55 4.41
CA ILE A 302 -6.99 -12.39 4.74
C ILE A 302 -7.61 -11.58 5.88
N ASP A 303 -8.92 -11.32 5.83
CA ASP A 303 -9.62 -10.61 6.89
C ASP A 303 -9.47 -11.30 8.26
N ASP A 304 -9.59 -12.63 8.31
CA ASP A 304 -9.39 -13.39 9.55
C ASP A 304 -7.96 -13.23 10.09
N TYR A 305 -6.96 -13.28 9.23
CA TYR A 305 -5.57 -13.04 9.64
C TYR A 305 -5.34 -11.60 10.13
N MET A 306 -6.03 -10.62 9.57
CA MET A 306 -5.99 -9.25 10.10
C MET A 306 -6.61 -9.17 11.50
N GLY A 307 -7.66 -9.94 11.78
CA GLY A 307 -8.21 -10.11 13.12
C GLY A 307 -7.21 -10.71 14.11
N LYS A 308 -6.51 -11.77 13.68
CA LYS A 308 -5.44 -12.40 14.48
C LYS A 308 -4.27 -11.44 14.74
N LEU A 309 -3.86 -10.64 13.75
CA LEU A 309 -2.84 -9.59 13.93
C LEU A 309 -3.27 -8.57 14.99
N LYS A 310 -4.50 -8.03 14.89
CA LYS A 310 -5.04 -7.08 15.88
C LYS A 310 -5.04 -7.67 17.28
N THR A 311 -5.46 -8.93 17.41
CA THR A 311 -5.49 -9.65 18.70
C THR A 311 -4.08 -9.78 19.26
N LEU A 312 -3.10 -10.18 18.45
CA LEU A 312 -1.69 -10.28 18.85
C LEU A 312 -1.16 -8.96 19.39
N LEU A 313 -1.35 -7.86 18.68
CA LEU A 313 -0.88 -6.53 19.09
C LEU A 313 -1.51 -6.09 20.43
N LYS A 314 -2.80 -6.37 20.61
CA LYS A 314 -3.52 -6.09 21.84
C LYS A 314 -3.00 -6.94 23.02
N ASP A 315 -2.88 -8.25 22.83
CA ASP A 315 -2.46 -9.20 23.88
C ASP A 315 -1.00 -8.93 24.32
N LYS A 316 -0.16 -8.46 23.38
CA LYS A 316 1.22 -8.04 23.69
C LYS A 316 1.34 -6.61 24.24
N GLY A 317 0.23 -5.87 24.35
CA GLY A 317 0.20 -4.52 24.93
C GLY A 317 0.82 -3.42 24.07
N ILE A 318 1.08 -3.67 22.76
CA ILE A 318 1.76 -2.72 21.88
C ILE A 318 0.81 -2.02 20.90
N ALA A 319 -0.48 -2.37 20.88
CA ALA A 319 -1.45 -1.84 19.91
C ALA A 319 -1.54 -0.31 19.92
N GLN A 320 -1.44 0.35 21.10
CA GLN A 320 -1.60 1.80 21.23
C GLN A 320 -0.55 2.58 20.46
N ASN A 321 0.72 2.13 20.47
CA ASN A 321 1.82 2.78 19.78
C ASN A 321 2.34 1.97 18.58
N THR A 322 1.42 1.37 17.84
CA THR A 322 1.68 0.67 16.58
C THR A 322 0.82 1.27 15.47
N ILE A 323 1.47 1.71 14.40
CA ILE A 323 0.82 2.09 13.15
C ILE A 323 0.57 0.83 12.32
N VAL A 324 -0.68 0.57 11.98
CA VAL A 324 -1.05 -0.49 11.05
C VAL A 324 -1.63 0.14 9.79
N ILE A 325 -0.95 -0.04 8.66
CA ILE A 325 -1.42 0.37 7.33
C ILE A 325 -1.92 -0.88 6.61
N PHE A 326 -3.12 -0.82 6.03
CA PHE A 326 -3.69 -1.88 5.19
C PHE A 326 -4.08 -1.29 3.84
N THR A 327 -3.56 -1.86 2.74
CA THR A 327 -3.84 -1.43 1.37
C THR A 327 -3.57 -2.52 0.34
N SER A 328 -3.77 -2.23 -0.95
CA SER A 328 -3.46 -3.09 -2.10
C SER A 328 -2.43 -2.44 -3.02
N ASP A 329 -1.73 -3.25 -3.82
CA ASP A 329 -0.75 -2.78 -4.80
C ASP A 329 -1.36 -2.34 -6.15
N ASN A 330 -2.59 -2.74 -6.44
CA ASN A 330 -3.41 -2.29 -7.58
C ASN A 330 -4.86 -2.77 -7.39
N GLY A 331 -5.73 -2.40 -8.32
CA GLY A 331 -7.11 -2.89 -8.35
C GLY A 331 -7.21 -4.39 -8.64
N CYS A 332 -8.41 -4.94 -8.48
CA CYS A 332 -8.67 -6.37 -8.66
C CYS A 332 -8.37 -6.84 -10.08
N SER A 333 -7.91 -8.08 -10.19
CA SER A 333 -7.61 -8.73 -11.47
C SER A 333 -8.84 -9.45 -12.04
N PRO A 334 -9.01 -9.50 -13.38
CA PRO A 334 -10.04 -10.31 -14.02
C PRO A 334 -9.99 -11.81 -13.66
N GLN A 335 -8.88 -12.33 -13.18
CA GLN A 335 -8.77 -13.70 -12.68
C GLN A 335 -9.64 -13.97 -11.45
N ALA A 336 -10.11 -12.94 -10.75
CA ALA A 336 -11.14 -13.04 -9.71
C ALA A 336 -12.50 -13.51 -10.22
N ASP A 337 -12.69 -13.59 -11.57
CA ASP A 337 -13.95 -13.96 -12.23
C ASP A 337 -15.10 -12.97 -11.98
N PHE A 338 -14.92 -11.78 -12.51
CA PHE A 338 -15.91 -10.67 -12.39
C PHE A 338 -17.31 -11.05 -12.83
N LYS A 339 -17.44 -12.00 -13.79
CA LYS A 339 -18.75 -12.48 -14.24
C LYS A 339 -19.51 -13.14 -13.09
N ILE A 340 -18.88 -14.10 -12.41
CA ILE A 340 -19.53 -14.80 -11.28
C ILE A 340 -19.78 -13.85 -10.11
N LEU A 341 -18.83 -12.95 -9.82
CA LEU A 341 -19.00 -11.96 -8.76
C LEU A 341 -20.17 -11.01 -9.06
N GLY A 342 -20.25 -10.49 -10.29
CA GLY A 342 -21.33 -9.60 -10.75
C GLY A 342 -22.70 -10.26 -10.77
N GLU A 343 -22.80 -11.54 -11.20
CA GLU A 343 -24.05 -12.31 -11.14
C GLU A 343 -24.57 -12.45 -9.70
N LYS A 344 -23.68 -12.37 -8.71
CA LYS A 344 -24.01 -12.40 -7.27
C LYS A 344 -24.09 -10.99 -6.65
N GLY A 345 -24.02 -9.94 -7.46
CA GLY A 345 -24.18 -8.55 -7.05
C GLY A 345 -22.96 -7.96 -6.33
N HIS A 346 -21.75 -8.48 -6.61
CA HIS A 346 -20.49 -7.94 -6.10
C HIS A 346 -19.63 -7.42 -7.24
N ASP A 347 -19.13 -6.17 -7.09
CA ASP A 347 -18.19 -5.55 -8.00
C ASP A 347 -16.91 -5.18 -7.24
N PRO A 348 -15.77 -5.82 -7.55
CA PRO A 348 -14.48 -5.52 -6.91
C PRO A 348 -13.98 -4.09 -7.13
N SER A 349 -14.38 -3.45 -8.23
CA SER A 349 -14.05 -2.04 -8.51
C SER A 349 -15.08 -1.06 -7.95
N SER A 350 -16.18 -1.54 -7.34
CA SER A 350 -17.32 -0.72 -6.89
C SER A 350 -17.94 0.06 -8.04
N ILE A 351 -17.92 1.41 -7.99
CA ILE A 351 -18.45 2.28 -9.05
C ILE A 351 -17.39 2.70 -10.07
N TYR A 352 -16.12 2.32 -9.87
CA TYR A 352 -15.00 2.81 -10.66
C TYR A 352 -14.79 1.95 -11.91
N ARG A 353 -14.52 2.62 -13.03
CA ARG A 353 -14.22 1.97 -14.31
C ARG A 353 -12.88 1.26 -14.27
N GLY A 354 -12.77 0.13 -14.99
CA GLY A 354 -11.54 -0.61 -15.17
C GLY A 354 -11.18 -1.48 -13.97
N HIS A 355 -9.99 -2.03 -14.05
CA HIS A 355 -9.46 -2.99 -13.09
C HIS A 355 -7.92 -3.04 -13.22
N LYS A 356 -7.24 -3.95 -12.53
CA LYS A 356 -5.78 -4.20 -12.69
C LYS A 356 -5.32 -3.98 -14.14
N ALA A 357 -4.18 -3.36 -14.30
CA ALA A 357 -3.52 -2.98 -15.55
C ALA A 357 -4.06 -1.70 -16.22
N ASP A 358 -5.28 -1.27 -15.93
CA ASP A 358 -5.93 -0.13 -16.60
C ASP A 358 -5.56 1.21 -15.99
N ILE A 359 -5.54 2.25 -16.83
CA ILE A 359 -5.30 3.63 -16.40
C ILE A 359 -6.51 4.26 -15.71
N TYR A 360 -7.68 3.64 -15.79
CA TYR A 360 -8.92 4.08 -15.15
C TYR A 360 -8.89 3.86 -13.63
N GLU A 361 -9.78 4.55 -12.91
CA GLU A 361 -9.80 4.56 -11.44
C GLU A 361 -9.77 3.15 -10.82
N GLY A 362 -10.53 2.18 -11.35
CA GLY A 362 -10.57 0.81 -10.86
C GLY A 362 -9.23 0.06 -10.96
N GLY A 363 -8.27 0.57 -11.74
CA GLY A 363 -6.93 -0.01 -11.86
C GLY A 363 -5.97 0.38 -10.74
N HIS A 364 -6.11 1.58 -10.18
CA HIS A 364 -5.15 2.16 -9.25
C HIS A 364 -5.75 2.81 -8.00
N ARG A 365 -7.08 2.95 -7.89
CA ARG A 365 -7.76 3.33 -6.66
C ARG A 365 -7.91 2.10 -5.78
N VAL A 366 -7.38 2.17 -4.56
CA VAL A 366 -7.29 1.03 -3.65
C VAL A 366 -7.86 1.36 -2.26
N PRO A 367 -8.31 0.35 -1.48
CA PRO A 367 -8.64 0.58 -0.09
C PRO A 367 -7.36 0.98 0.66
N PHE A 368 -7.44 2.02 1.50
CA PHE A 368 -6.30 2.48 2.30
C PHE A 368 -6.79 2.86 3.71
N ILE A 369 -6.27 2.15 4.70
CA ILE A 369 -6.63 2.31 6.11
C ILE A 369 -5.35 2.51 6.91
N VAL A 370 -5.36 3.46 7.85
CA VAL A 370 -4.30 3.63 8.84
C VAL A 370 -4.92 3.60 10.23
N SER A 371 -4.44 2.72 11.08
CA SER A 371 -4.76 2.72 12.51
C SER A 371 -3.53 3.08 13.33
N TRP A 372 -3.64 4.06 14.18
CA TRP A 372 -2.65 4.45 15.19
C TRP A 372 -3.40 4.98 16.42
N PRO A 373 -3.86 4.09 17.32
CA PRO A 373 -4.79 4.47 18.39
C PRO A 373 -4.29 5.61 19.29
N LYS A 374 -2.97 5.76 19.44
CA LYS A 374 -2.37 6.87 20.23
C LYS A 374 -2.56 8.25 19.59
N LYS A 375 -2.66 8.34 18.25
CA LYS A 375 -2.65 9.62 17.51
C LYS A 375 -3.89 9.85 16.64
N ILE A 376 -4.43 8.80 16.05
CA ILE A 376 -5.56 8.91 15.12
C ILE A 376 -6.87 8.73 15.85
N LYS A 377 -7.79 9.68 15.68
CA LYS A 377 -9.15 9.58 16.18
C LYS A 377 -9.90 8.46 15.47
N ALA A 378 -10.46 7.54 16.22
CA ALA A 378 -11.24 6.42 15.70
C ALA A 378 -12.42 6.90 14.83
N GLY A 379 -12.65 6.20 13.72
CA GLY A 379 -13.73 6.48 12.77
C GLY A 379 -13.49 7.69 11.86
N SER A 380 -12.25 8.20 11.79
CA SER A 380 -11.90 9.29 10.88
C SER A 380 -12.00 8.87 9.41
N VAL A 381 -12.36 9.83 8.55
CA VAL A 381 -12.44 9.64 7.10
C VAL A 381 -11.76 10.81 6.42
N SER A 382 -10.83 10.52 5.52
CA SER A 382 -10.23 11.53 4.65
C SER A 382 -10.67 11.31 3.20
N HIS A 383 -11.02 12.41 2.53
CA HIS A 383 -11.31 12.46 1.10
C HIS A 383 -10.14 13.08 0.31
N THR A 384 -9.04 13.37 0.98
CA THR A 384 -7.84 13.93 0.37
C THR A 384 -7.19 12.88 -0.54
N THR A 385 -6.81 13.30 -1.75
CA THR A 385 -6.11 12.42 -2.69
C THR A 385 -4.70 12.13 -2.17
N ILE A 386 -4.40 10.86 -1.93
CA ILE A 386 -3.08 10.37 -1.52
C ILE A 386 -2.56 9.35 -2.53
N CYS A 387 -1.24 9.14 -2.52
CA CYS A 387 -0.60 8.08 -3.31
C CYS A 387 0.21 7.17 -2.39
N THR A 388 0.30 5.88 -2.73
CA THR A 388 1.13 4.94 -1.97
C THR A 388 2.62 5.31 -1.95
N THR A 389 3.10 6.17 -2.89
CA THR A 389 4.44 6.76 -2.84
C THR A 389 4.67 7.63 -1.60
N ASP A 390 3.62 8.08 -0.93
CA ASP A 390 3.67 8.99 0.22
C ASP A 390 4.21 8.33 1.50
N PHE A 391 4.36 7.00 1.47
CA PHE A 391 4.84 6.25 2.62
C PHE A 391 6.26 6.65 3.05
N LEU A 392 7.19 6.87 2.11
CA LEU A 392 8.57 7.24 2.46
C LEU A 392 8.66 8.58 3.21
N ALA A 393 8.01 9.63 2.67
CA ALA A 393 7.99 10.95 3.33
C ALA A 393 7.21 10.91 4.66
N THR A 394 6.21 10.04 4.77
CA THR A 394 5.50 9.82 6.05
C THR A 394 6.42 9.18 7.08
N CYS A 395 7.24 8.18 6.71
CA CYS A 395 8.26 7.61 7.58
C CYS A 395 9.30 8.67 8.01
N ALA A 396 9.74 9.52 7.07
CA ALA A 396 10.66 10.60 7.34
C ALA A 396 10.09 11.59 8.38
N ALA A 397 8.83 12.00 8.21
CA ALA A 397 8.15 12.89 9.15
C ALA A 397 7.91 12.25 10.54
N ILE A 398 7.58 10.95 10.62
CA ILE A 398 7.41 10.22 11.89
C ILE A 398 8.74 10.17 12.67
N THR A 399 9.86 10.08 11.96
CA THR A 399 11.19 9.90 12.56
C THR A 399 12.01 11.19 12.66
N ASP A 400 11.45 12.31 12.25
CA ASP A 400 12.11 13.63 12.21
C ASP A 400 13.44 13.59 11.41
N ILE A 401 13.44 12.87 10.27
CA ILE A 401 14.56 12.78 9.36
C ILE A 401 14.23 13.54 8.08
N ASP A 402 15.05 14.51 7.72
CA ASP A 402 14.96 15.21 6.44
C ASP A 402 15.37 14.32 5.27
N LEU A 403 14.61 14.37 4.19
CA LEU A 403 14.94 13.73 2.93
C LEU A 403 15.84 14.66 2.09
N ASN A 404 16.87 14.09 1.47
CA ASN A 404 17.66 14.81 0.47
C ASN A 404 16.88 14.97 -0.85
N ASP A 405 17.35 15.85 -1.73
CA ASP A 405 16.69 16.12 -3.00
C ASP A 405 16.53 14.90 -3.92
N ASN A 406 17.41 13.92 -3.80
CA ASN A 406 17.37 12.67 -4.56
C ASN A 406 16.69 11.52 -3.79
N GLU A 407 15.88 11.81 -2.79
CA GLU A 407 15.15 10.86 -1.96
C GLU A 407 13.66 11.22 -1.96
N GLY A 408 12.78 10.26 -2.24
CA GLY A 408 11.34 10.45 -2.19
C GLY A 408 10.82 11.54 -3.14
N GLU A 409 11.37 11.60 -4.37
CA GLU A 409 11.11 12.66 -5.36
C GLU A 409 9.62 12.86 -5.68
N ASP A 410 8.78 11.84 -5.38
CA ASP A 410 7.33 11.86 -5.60
C ASP A 410 6.53 11.55 -4.33
N SER A 411 7.14 11.77 -3.16
CA SER A 411 6.57 11.43 -1.86
C SER A 411 6.18 12.70 -1.08
N PHE A 412 5.01 12.65 -0.44
CA PHE A 412 4.48 13.71 0.41
C PHE A 412 4.03 13.10 1.74
N SER A 413 4.39 13.71 2.87
CA SER A 413 4.03 13.13 4.17
C SER A 413 2.52 13.13 4.39
N MET A 414 1.93 11.97 4.66
CA MET A 414 0.53 11.83 5.10
C MET A 414 0.33 12.13 6.58
N LEU A 415 1.41 12.36 7.35
CA LEU A 415 1.33 12.57 8.80
C LEU A 415 0.36 13.70 9.20
N PRO A 416 0.29 14.84 8.49
CA PRO A 416 -0.70 15.88 8.79
C PRO A 416 -2.15 15.41 8.67
N LEU A 417 -2.44 14.44 7.79
CA LEU A 417 -3.78 13.90 7.58
C LEU A 417 -4.26 12.98 8.73
N PHE A 418 -3.36 12.59 9.64
CA PHE A 418 -3.68 11.77 10.80
C PHE A 418 -4.31 12.58 11.95
N ASP A 419 -4.26 13.93 11.86
CA ASP A 419 -4.92 14.86 12.77
C ASP A 419 -5.88 15.76 11.97
N GLU A 420 -7.16 15.78 12.37
CA GLU A 420 -8.20 16.59 11.70
C GLU A 420 -7.92 18.11 11.73
N ASN A 421 -7.02 18.58 12.61
CA ASN A 421 -6.65 19.99 12.73
C ASN A 421 -5.49 20.41 11.80
N ASN A 422 -4.74 19.45 11.25
CA ASN A 422 -3.50 19.72 10.50
C ASN A 422 -3.61 19.34 9.00
N GLN A 423 -4.80 18.99 8.52
CA GLN A 423 -4.99 18.48 7.14
C GLN A 423 -4.54 19.46 6.05
N ASP A 424 -4.62 20.77 6.31
CA ASP A 424 -4.19 21.82 5.36
C ASP A 424 -2.67 21.87 5.16
N GLU A 425 -1.89 21.19 6.01
CA GLU A 425 -0.43 21.08 5.87
C GLU A 425 -0.01 20.05 4.83
N TYR A 426 -0.93 19.18 4.36
CA TYR A 426 -0.64 18.21 3.31
C TYR A 426 -0.46 18.89 1.96
N GLN A 427 0.65 18.64 1.29
CA GLN A 427 1.15 19.47 0.18
C GLN A 427 1.02 18.84 -1.22
N ARG A 428 0.38 17.68 -1.38
CA ARG A 428 0.23 17.04 -2.70
C ARG A 428 -0.78 17.79 -3.56
N GLU A 429 -0.32 18.35 -4.67
CA GLU A 429 -1.15 19.08 -5.65
C GLU A 429 -1.60 18.19 -6.80
N ILE A 430 -0.73 17.25 -7.22
CA ILE A 430 -0.97 16.34 -8.34
C ILE A 430 -0.66 14.90 -7.97
N THR A 431 -1.31 13.98 -8.68
CA THR A 431 -1.01 12.54 -8.61
C THR A 431 -0.88 12.00 -10.04
N ILE A 432 0.16 11.21 -10.29
CA ILE A 432 0.41 10.60 -11.60
C ILE A 432 0.29 9.08 -11.46
N HIS A 433 -0.40 8.46 -12.40
CA HIS A 433 -0.61 7.03 -12.47
C HIS A 433 -0.10 6.49 -13.80
N SER A 434 0.29 5.22 -13.83
CA SER A 434 0.64 4.54 -15.07
C SER A 434 -0.13 3.22 -15.20
N SER A 435 -0.58 2.92 -16.43
CA SER A 435 -1.12 1.60 -16.78
C SER A 435 0.00 0.59 -17.02
N ILE A 436 -0.37 -0.66 -17.29
CA ILE A 436 0.62 -1.72 -17.56
C ILE A 436 1.49 -1.43 -18.78
N ASN A 437 0.97 -0.79 -19.83
CA ASN A 437 1.75 -0.40 -21.00
C ASN A 437 2.53 0.92 -20.82
N GLY A 438 2.48 1.52 -19.60
CA GLY A 438 3.18 2.75 -19.24
C GLY A 438 2.47 4.03 -19.67
N SER A 439 1.22 3.98 -20.19
CA SER A 439 0.45 5.20 -20.46
C SER A 439 0.23 5.98 -19.19
N PHE A 440 0.33 7.31 -19.28
CA PHE A 440 0.20 8.21 -18.14
C PHE A 440 -1.23 8.69 -17.93
N ALA A 441 -1.60 8.89 -16.66
CA ALA A 441 -2.66 9.80 -16.26
C ALA A 441 -2.13 10.77 -15.21
N ILE A 442 -2.55 12.03 -15.29
CA ILE A 442 -2.31 13.05 -14.26
C ILE A 442 -3.64 13.53 -13.72
N ARG A 443 -3.73 13.65 -12.40
CA ARG A 443 -4.87 14.20 -11.70
C ARG A 443 -4.47 15.46 -10.92
N LYS A 444 -5.28 16.52 -11.04
CA LYS A 444 -5.24 17.73 -10.21
C LYS A 444 -6.67 18.07 -9.78
N GLY A 445 -6.92 18.05 -8.49
CA GLY A 445 -8.27 18.21 -7.96
C GLY A 445 -9.25 17.19 -8.55
N ASN A 446 -10.32 17.66 -9.18
CA ASN A 446 -11.36 16.80 -9.77
C ASN A 446 -11.05 16.33 -11.18
N TYR A 447 -10.10 16.97 -11.89
CA TYR A 447 -9.80 16.63 -13.27
C TYR A 447 -8.68 15.60 -13.39
N LYS A 448 -8.94 14.59 -14.21
CA LYS A 448 -7.98 13.54 -14.58
C LYS A 448 -7.79 13.53 -16.08
N LEU A 449 -6.55 13.78 -16.51
CA LEU A 449 -6.13 13.69 -17.90
C LEU A 449 -5.43 12.35 -18.13
N VAL A 450 -5.92 11.58 -19.10
CA VAL A 450 -5.35 10.28 -19.52
C VAL A 450 -4.69 10.45 -20.89
N MET A 451 -3.40 10.11 -20.98
CA MET A 451 -2.60 10.22 -22.21
C MET A 451 -2.63 8.91 -22.99
N SER A 452 -3.83 8.42 -23.29
CA SER A 452 -4.09 7.17 -24.02
C SER A 452 -5.47 7.22 -24.66
N ALA A 453 -5.63 6.58 -25.82
CA ALA A 453 -6.93 6.45 -26.49
C ALA A 453 -7.89 5.49 -25.76
N GLY A 454 -7.36 4.57 -24.96
CA GLY A 454 -8.14 3.57 -24.24
C GLY A 454 -7.62 3.32 -22.84
N SER A 455 -7.83 2.12 -22.34
CA SER A 455 -7.47 1.73 -20.98
C SER A 455 -5.95 1.69 -20.70
N GLY A 456 -5.14 1.64 -21.74
CA GLY A 456 -3.70 1.37 -21.60
C GLY A 456 -3.40 -0.02 -21.00
N GLY A 457 -4.42 -0.85 -20.79
CA GLY A 457 -4.38 -2.11 -20.07
C GLY A 457 -5.24 -3.21 -20.68
N TRP A 458 -6.08 -3.84 -19.87
CA TRP A 458 -6.79 -5.07 -20.22
C TRP A 458 -8.29 -4.90 -20.46
N SER A 459 -8.91 -3.81 -20.00
CA SER A 459 -10.32 -3.50 -20.31
C SER A 459 -10.46 -2.77 -21.65
N TYR A 460 -11.68 -2.78 -22.19
CA TYR A 460 -11.99 -2.08 -23.44
C TYR A 460 -12.08 -0.56 -23.24
N PRO A 461 -11.58 0.25 -24.21
CA PRO A 461 -10.80 -0.10 -25.39
C PRO A 461 -9.35 -0.50 -25.01
N LYS A 462 -8.88 -1.64 -25.57
CA LYS A 462 -7.51 -2.15 -25.32
C LYS A 462 -6.51 -1.49 -26.26
N PRO A 463 -5.21 -1.43 -25.88
CA PRO A 463 -4.17 -0.85 -26.72
C PRO A 463 -4.04 -1.45 -28.13
N ASN A 464 -4.49 -2.70 -28.33
CA ASN A 464 -4.38 -3.41 -29.61
C ASN A 464 -5.74 -3.64 -30.28
N ASP A 465 -6.79 -2.98 -29.83
CA ASP A 465 -8.10 -3.05 -30.51
C ASP A 465 -8.04 -2.39 -31.88
N LYS A 466 -8.75 -2.95 -32.84
CA LYS A 466 -8.68 -2.51 -34.27
C LYS A 466 -9.07 -1.05 -34.46
N ASP A 467 -9.94 -0.54 -33.63
CA ASP A 467 -10.51 0.80 -33.75
C ASP A 467 -9.79 1.83 -32.83
N ILE A 468 -8.72 1.41 -32.15
CA ILE A 468 -8.04 2.27 -31.15
C ILE A 468 -7.51 3.58 -31.76
N ASP A 469 -7.00 3.51 -33.00
CA ASP A 469 -6.46 4.69 -33.71
C ASP A 469 -7.54 5.67 -34.14
N SER A 470 -8.80 5.25 -34.18
CA SER A 470 -9.96 6.12 -34.50
C SER A 470 -10.48 6.89 -33.28
N LEU A 471 -10.05 6.52 -32.07
CA LEU A 471 -10.44 7.17 -30.83
C LEU A 471 -9.56 8.39 -30.53
N PRO A 472 -10.08 9.37 -29.77
CA PRO A 472 -9.25 10.45 -29.26
C PRO A 472 -8.05 9.91 -28.48
N GLN A 473 -6.85 10.42 -28.79
CA GLN A 473 -5.61 9.95 -28.15
C GLN A 473 -5.44 10.46 -26.71
N ILE A 474 -6.35 11.34 -26.27
CA ILE A 474 -6.37 11.93 -24.93
C ILE A 474 -7.80 11.85 -24.40
N GLN A 475 -7.93 11.61 -23.11
CA GLN A 475 -9.21 11.60 -22.40
C GLN A 475 -9.12 12.52 -21.17
N LEU A 476 -10.15 13.34 -20.94
CA LEU A 476 -10.27 14.20 -19.77
C LEU A 476 -11.57 13.89 -19.03
N PHE A 477 -11.52 13.63 -17.75
CA PHE A 477 -12.66 13.34 -16.91
C PHE A 477 -12.78 14.32 -15.74
N ASP A 478 -14.02 14.68 -15.36
CA ASP A 478 -14.35 15.36 -14.11
C ASP A 478 -14.86 14.34 -13.10
N LEU A 479 -13.96 13.80 -12.27
CA LEU A 479 -14.25 12.70 -11.34
C LEU A 479 -15.27 13.08 -10.24
N SER A 480 -15.55 14.37 -10.04
CA SER A 480 -16.59 14.81 -9.11
C SER A 480 -18.00 14.57 -9.62
N LYS A 481 -18.17 14.47 -10.95
CA LYS A 481 -19.44 14.27 -11.64
C LYS A 481 -19.51 12.94 -12.36
N ASP A 482 -18.37 12.41 -12.75
CA ASP A 482 -18.19 11.23 -13.57
C ASP A 482 -17.08 10.33 -12.98
N PRO A 483 -17.29 9.75 -11.79
CA PRO A 483 -16.32 8.84 -11.17
C PRO A 483 -16.17 7.52 -11.96
N GLN A 484 -17.09 7.23 -12.90
CA GLN A 484 -17.05 6.09 -13.81
C GLN A 484 -16.20 6.34 -15.06
N GLU A 485 -15.73 7.58 -15.30
CA GLU A 485 -14.90 7.93 -16.46
C GLU A 485 -15.56 7.56 -17.81
N GLU A 486 -16.85 7.88 -17.95
CA GLU A 486 -17.66 7.58 -19.16
C GLU A 486 -17.68 8.75 -20.15
N ASN A 487 -17.53 10.00 -19.67
CA ASN A 487 -17.72 11.22 -20.46
C ASN A 487 -16.39 11.92 -20.70
N ASN A 488 -15.82 11.75 -21.90
CA ASN A 488 -14.56 12.38 -22.27
C ASN A 488 -14.75 13.86 -22.65
N LEU A 489 -14.26 14.77 -21.80
CA LEU A 489 -14.41 16.22 -21.90
C LEU A 489 -13.26 16.92 -22.66
N TYR A 490 -12.36 16.17 -23.33
CA TYR A 490 -11.12 16.73 -23.87
C TYR A 490 -11.35 17.85 -24.92
N LEU A 491 -12.43 17.79 -25.70
CA LEU A 491 -12.82 18.85 -26.65
C LEU A 491 -13.50 20.02 -25.97
N GLU A 492 -14.26 19.77 -24.91
CA GLU A 492 -15.07 20.79 -24.23
C GLU A 492 -14.23 21.66 -23.28
N LYS A 493 -13.10 21.12 -22.77
CA LYS A 493 -12.23 21.74 -21.77
C LYS A 493 -10.76 21.75 -22.20
N ALA A 494 -10.51 22.23 -23.40
CA ALA A 494 -9.17 22.27 -24.00
C ALA A 494 -8.13 22.99 -23.13
N GLU A 495 -8.53 24.05 -22.40
CA GLU A 495 -7.63 24.78 -21.49
C GLU A 495 -7.14 23.89 -20.33
N VAL A 496 -8.02 23.07 -19.76
CA VAL A 496 -7.67 22.12 -18.68
C VAL A 496 -6.76 21.01 -19.22
N VAL A 497 -7.01 20.55 -20.45
CA VAL A 497 -6.14 19.57 -21.12
C VAL A 497 -4.72 20.10 -21.25
N GLU A 498 -4.55 21.31 -21.78
CA GLU A 498 -3.22 21.90 -21.99
C GLU A 498 -2.52 22.21 -20.67
N GLU A 499 -3.25 22.68 -19.64
CA GLU A 499 -2.69 22.87 -18.29
C GLU A 499 -2.13 21.57 -17.73
N LEU A 500 -2.94 20.49 -17.70
CA LEU A 500 -2.54 19.21 -17.12
C LEU A 500 -1.44 18.52 -17.92
N LYS A 501 -1.47 18.65 -19.26
CA LYS A 501 -0.43 18.14 -20.15
C LYS A 501 0.92 18.83 -19.91
N LEU A 502 0.92 20.17 -19.80
CA LEU A 502 2.11 20.93 -19.47
C LEU A 502 2.65 20.56 -18.08
N LEU A 503 1.77 20.42 -17.10
CA LEU A 503 2.13 20.06 -15.74
C LEU A 503 2.75 18.64 -15.69
N LEU A 504 2.16 17.67 -16.39
CA LEU A 504 2.70 16.31 -16.51
C LEU A 504 4.10 16.33 -17.15
N LYS A 505 4.24 17.02 -18.30
CA LYS A 505 5.53 17.13 -18.98
C LYS A 505 6.59 17.79 -18.10
N THR A 506 6.25 18.88 -17.43
CA THR A 506 7.15 19.59 -16.50
C THR A 506 7.59 18.68 -15.35
N THR A 507 6.65 17.88 -14.79
CA THR A 507 6.95 16.93 -13.72
C THR A 507 7.88 15.80 -14.17
N ILE A 508 7.70 15.32 -15.41
CA ILE A 508 8.60 14.34 -16.03
C ILE A 508 10.00 14.94 -16.20
N ASP A 509 10.10 16.14 -16.81
CA ASP A 509 11.36 16.81 -17.11
C ASP A 509 12.13 17.25 -15.86
N ASN A 510 11.43 17.57 -14.78
CA ASN A 510 12.03 17.95 -13.50
C ASN A 510 12.52 16.73 -12.68
N GLY A 511 12.16 15.51 -13.06
CA GLY A 511 12.58 14.30 -12.37
C GLY A 511 11.98 14.15 -10.96
N ARG A 512 10.98 14.99 -10.62
CA ARG A 512 10.28 14.99 -9.33
C ARG A 512 8.93 15.70 -9.39
N SER A 513 8.02 15.37 -8.48
CA SER A 513 6.75 16.06 -8.25
C SER A 513 6.70 16.81 -6.92
N SER A 514 7.54 16.46 -5.94
CA SER A 514 7.70 17.19 -4.69
C SER A 514 8.62 18.41 -4.85
N LYS A 515 8.68 19.29 -3.86
CA LYS A 515 9.60 20.45 -3.84
C LYS A 515 11.06 19.99 -3.72
N GLY A 516 11.99 20.69 -4.38
CA GLY A 516 13.44 20.46 -4.30
C GLY A 516 14.16 20.62 -5.63
N GLU A 517 15.44 20.33 -5.66
CA GLU A 517 16.31 20.41 -6.83
C GLU A 517 15.91 19.40 -7.91
N LYS A 518 16.03 19.80 -9.18
CA LYS A 518 15.76 18.94 -10.34
C LYS A 518 16.56 17.65 -10.28
N GLN A 519 15.90 16.53 -10.58
CA GLN A 519 16.48 15.19 -10.63
C GLN A 519 16.42 14.61 -12.05
N ASN A 520 17.12 13.52 -12.29
CA ASN A 520 17.10 12.81 -13.57
C ASN A 520 16.20 11.58 -13.48
N ASN A 521 15.51 11.28 -14.57
CA ASN A 521 14.90 9.97 -14.78
C ASN A 521 15.98 8.97 -15.23
N ASP A 522 15.95 7.76 -14.73
CA ASP A 522 16.89 6.73 -15.16
C ASP A 522 16.61 6.30 -16.62
N PRO A 523 17.63 5.90 -17.38
CA PRO A 523 17.44 5.39 -18.73
C PRO A 523 16.59 4.12 -18.73
N ASN A 524 16.01 3.78 -19.88
CA ASN A 524 15.29 2.51 -20.05
C ASN A 524 16.27 1.33 -19.98
N PHE A 525 15.84 0.15 -19.55
CA PHE A 525 16.64 -1.08 -19.48
C PHE A 525 17.37 -1.47 -20.77
N LYS A 526 16.85 -1.05 -21.92
CA LYS A 526 17.36 -1.44 -23.24
C LYS A 526 17.82 -0.26 -24.07
N ASP A 527 18.07 0.92 -23.48
CA ASP A 527 18.32 2.18 -24.19
C ASP A 527 17.27 2.43 -25.31
N ALA A 528 16.10 1.85 -25.16
CA ALA A 528 15.00 1.96 -26.10
C ALA A 528 14.31 3.32 -25.89
N GLU A 529 13.77 3.85 -26.98
CA GLU A 529 12.94 5.05 -26.95
C GLU A 529 11.82 4.91 -25.89
N TRP A 530 11.63 5.95 -25.08
CA TRP A 530 10.52 6.01 -24.14
C TRP A 530 9.24 6.42 -24.87
N LYS A 531 8.59 5.42 -25.47
CA LYS A 531 7.45 5.59 -26.40
C LYS A 531 6.28 6.38 -25.81
N GLN A 532 6.08 6.29 -24.49
CA GLN A 532 5.01 7.01 -23.80
C GLN A 532 5.18 8.54 -23.85
N LEU A 533 6.37 9.05 -24.21
CA LEU A 533 6.61 10.47 -24.41
C LEU A 533 6.20 10.97 -25.79
N LEU A 534 6.05 10.09 -26.79
CA LEU A 534 5.66 10.45 -28.16
C LEU A 534 4.31 11.17 -28.23
N VAL A 535 3.42 10.90 -27.29
CA VAL A 535 2.13 11.60 -27.19
C VAL A 535 2.26 13.11 -26.98
N PHE A 536 3.40 13.60 -26.45
CA PHE A 536 3.68 15.02 -26.29
C PHE A 536 4.21 15.68 -27.57
N GLU A 537 4.76 14.90 -28.51
CA GLU A 537 5.40 15.36 -29.72
C GLU A 537 4.43 15.43 -30.91
N ASN A 538 3.49 14.49 -30.99
CA ASN A 538 2.61 14.27 -32.15
C ASN A 538 1.46 15.28 -32.31
N GLN A 539 1.37 16.35 -31.51
CA GLN A 539 0.26 17.32 -31.56
C GLN A 539 0.52 18.58 -32.42
N ASN A 540 1.62 18.63 -33.16
CA ASN A 540 1.87 19.76 -34.05
C ASN A 540 1.28 19.59 -35.48
N HIS A 541 0.57 18.49 -35.75
CA HIS A 541 0.00 18.20 -37.07
C HIS A 541 -1.38 17.57 -36.99
N LYS A 542 -2.41 18.33 -36.54
CA LYS A 542 -3.79 18.14 -37.05
C LYS A 542 -4.66 19.35 -36.69
#